data_9bf704064c1af824103c9096e994b0bd
#
_entry.id   9bf704064c1af824103c9096e994b0bd
#
_cell.length_a   1.000
_cell.length_b   1.000
_cell.length_c   1.000
_cell.angle_alpha   90.00
_cell.angle_beta   90.00
_cell.angle_gamma   90.00
#
_symmetry.space_group_name_H-M   'P 1'
#
loop_
_entity.id
_entity.type
_entity.pdbx_description
1 polymer ?
#
loop_
_entity_poly.entity_id
_entity_poly.type
_entity_poly.pdbx_seq_one_letter_code
_entity_poly.pdbx_strand_id
1 'polypeptide(L)'
;MPRTRVRSIPDFKEVIYDEQHWRLLENLRKKAIEIMKIFTGKGITAWLHGSVARGDVSDKSDVDIVIPHKIQPYIIETIIDYAGLKPYARYIVAATPTTTLKAYIALDEEERFTISFPLVEYKPREIEFYKYGGILTYEELLENKRVPGVNKNLVLIVPTSRGHLEAPVIGYEDYVARFLNVNVEVVRERVEV
;
A
#
# COMPACT_ATOMS: atom_id res chain seq x y z
N MET A 1 15.37 29.34 -30.57
CA MET A 1 13.96 29.26 -30.10
C MET A 1 13.91 28.33 -28.90
N PRO A 2 13.38 28.73 -27.74
CA PRO A 2 13.25 27.83 -26.61
C PRO A 2 12.23 26.75 -26.98
N ARG A 3 12.62 25.48 -26.90
CA ARG A 3 11.70 24.37 -27.07
C ARG A 3 10.73 24.40 -25.88
N THR A 4 9.49 24.77 -26.13
CA THR A 4 8.41 24.61 -25.13
C THR A 4 8.25 23.12 -24.88
N ARG A 5 8.69 22.65 -23.70
CA ARG A 5 8.36 21.29 -23.26
C ARG A 5 6.85 21.22 -23.09
N VAL A 6 6.19 20.53 -23.99
CA VAL A 6 4.79 20.15 -23.83
C VAL A 6 4.76 19.25 -22.58
N ARG A 7 4.16 19.73 -21.49
CA ARG A 7 3.91 18.89 -20.31
C ARG A 7 2.84 17.87 -20.72
N SER A 8 3.25 16.66 -20.93
CA SER A 8 2.36 15.55 -21.19
C SER A 8 1.58 15.26 -19.89
N ILE A 9 0.27 15.47 -19.91
CA ILE A 9 -0.67 15.09 -18.86
C ILE A 9 -1.39 13.84 -19.38
N PRO A 10 -1.48 12.74 -18.60
CA PRO A 10 -2.19 11.56 -19.05
C PRO A 10 -3.69 11.82 -19.16
N ASP A 11 -4.35 11.10 -20.05
CA ASP A 11 -5.81 11.06 -20.09
C ASP A 11 -6.33 10.23 -18.92
N PHE A 12 -7.32 10.78 -18.21
CA PHE A 12 -7.97 10.10 -17.08
C PHE A 12 -9.29 9.49 -17.51
N LYS A 13 -9.48 8.23 -17.16
CA LYS A 13 -10.74 7.50 -17.29
C LYS A 13 -11.40 7.34 -15.95
N GLU A 14 -12.70 7.68 -15.83
CA GLU A 14 -13.47 7.47 -14.61
C GLU A 14 -13.97 6.02 -14.52
N VAL A 15 -13.82 5.42 -13.33
CA VAL A 15 -14.38 4.13 -12.94
C VAL A 15 -15.34 4.36 -11.78
N ILE A 16 -16.61 4.05 -12.00
CA ILE A 16 -17.68 4.20 -11.00
C ILE A 16 -17.86 2.86 -10.31
N TYR A 17 -17.89 2.86 -8.99
CA TYR A 17 -18.11 1.66 -8.19
C TYR A 17 -19.59 1.37 -8.02
N ASP A 18 -19.96 0.10 -8.16
CA ASP A 18 -21.27 -0.41 -7.78
C ASP A 18 -21.34 -0.69 -6.27
N GLU A 19 -22.52 -1.07 -5.82
CA GLU A 19 -22.77 -1.37 -4.40
C GLU A 19 -21.95 -2.56 -3.90
N GLN A 20 -21.71 -3.55 -4.74
CA GLN A 20 -20.93 -4.74 -4.40
C GLN A 20 -19.47 -4.37 -4.15
N HIS A 21 -18.89 -3.51 -4.99
CA HIS A 21 -17.54 -3.01 -4.82
C HIS A 21 -17.38 -2.23 -3.50
N TRP A 22 -18.33 -1.34 -3.19
CA TRP A 22 -18.30 -0.58 -1.93
C TRP A 22 -18.40 -1.49 -0.71
N ARG A 23 -19.25 -2.51 -0.74
CA ARG A 23 -19.36 -3.50 0.35
C ARG A 23 -18.07 -4.30 0.54
N LEU A 24 -17.44 -4.72 -0.57
CA LEU A 24 -16.15 -5.42 -0.53
C LEU A 24 -15.08 -4.54 0.11
N LEU A 25 -14.95 -3.30 -0.34
CA LEU A 25 -14.00 -2.34 0.20
C LEU A 25 -14.23 -2.11 1.70
N GLU A 26 -15.46 -1.92 2.12
CA GLU A 26 -15.82 -1.74 3.53
C GLU A 26 -15.42 -2.94 4.38
N ASN A 27 -15.68 -4.16 3.91
CA ASN A 27 -15.35 -5.39 4.63
C ASN A 27 -13.83 -5.56 4.80
N LEU A 28 -13.05 -5.31 3.73
CA LEU A 28 -11.58 -5.38 3.79
C LEU A 28 -11.01 -4.31 4.73
N ARG A 29 -11.57 -3.11 4.71
CA ARG A 29 -11.16 -2.01 5.59
C ARG A 29 -11.49 -2.28 7.07
N LYS A 30 -12.64 -2.90 7.37
CA LYS A 30 -12.97 -3.37 8.72
C LYS A 30 -11.90 -4.32 9.26
N LYS A 31 -11.47 -5.28 8.44
CA LYS A 31 -10.37 -6.19 8.80
C LYS A 31 -9.05 -5.47 8.99
N ALA A 32 -8.72 -4.54 8.12
CA ALA A 32 -7.51 -3.71 8.28
C ALA A 32 -7.53 -2.94 9.60
N ILE A 33 -8.66 -2.31 9.96
CA ILE A 33 -8.83 -1.58 11.23
C ILE A 33 -8.61 -2.52 12.43
N GLU A 34 -9.21 -3.71 12.42
CA GLU A 34 -9.04 -4.72 13.48
C GLU A 34 -7.56 -5.05 13.69
N ILE A 35 -6.82 -5.31 12.60
CA ILE A 35 -5.39 -5.66 12.67
C ILE A 35 -4.54 -4.46 13.09
N MET A 36 -4.74 -3.29 12.47
CA MET A 36 -3.94 -2.10 12.76
C MET A 36 -4.12 -1.63 14.22
N LYS A 37 -5.32 -1.76 14.76
CA LYS A 37 -5.66 -1.36 16.14
C LYS A 37 -4.77 -2.03 17.18
N ILE A 38 -4.40 -3.30 16.98
CA ILE A 38 -3.56 -4.04 17.94
C ILE A 38 -2.14 -3.47 18.05
N PHE A 39 -1.62 -2.89 16.98
CA PHE A 39 -0.30 -2.24 16.95
C PHE A 39 -0.37 -0.79 17.40
N THR A 40 -1.31 -0.01 16.88
CA THR A 40 -1.46 1.41 17.23
C THR A 40 -1.82 1.60 18.68
N GLY A 41 -2.61 0.71 19.28
CA GLY A 41 -2.89 0.69 20.71
C GLY A 41 -1.66 0.41 21.60
N LYS A 42 -0.54 -0.02 21.02
CA LYS A 42 0.76 -0.20 21.69
C LYS A 42 1.79 0.88 21.28
N GLY A 43 1.34 1.94 20.60
CA GLY A 43 2.21 3.01 20.12
C GLY A 43 3.07 2.64 18.91
N ILE A 44 2.73 1.55 18.21
CA ILE A 44 3.44 1.11 17.00
C ILE A 44 2.69 1.63 15.78
N THR A 45 3.38 2.39 14.94
CA THR A 45 2.82 2.85 13.66
C THR A 45 2.59 1.66 12.72
N ALA A 46 1.39 1.60 12.15
CA ALA A 46 1.04 0.65 11.10
C ALA A 46 0.41 1.39 9.92
N TRP A 47 0.73 0.97 8.71
CA TRP A 47 0.17 1.47 7.47
C TRP A 47 -0.67 0.40 6.79
N LEU A 48 -1.81 0.78 6.26
CA LEU A 48 -2.53 -0.01 5.26
C LEU A 48 -1.99 0.34 3.89
N HIS A 49 -1.54 -0.65 3.12
CA HIS A 49 -0.92 -0.44 1.81
C HIS A 49 -1.78 -1.02 0.68
N GLY A 50 -1.67 -0.41 -0.50
CA GLY A 50 -2.16 -0.99 -1.75
C GLY A 50 -3.63 -0.73 -2.06
N SER A 51 -4.30 -1.70 -2.70
CA SER A 51 -5.66 -1.52 -3.25
C SER A 51 -6.70 -1.15 -2.20
N VAL A 52 -6.61 -1.69 -0.99
CA VAL A 52 -7.55 -1.37 0.10
C VAL A 52 -7.36 0.06 0.62
N ALA A 53 -6.13 0.58 0.55
CA ALA A 53 -5.84 1.99 0.86
C ALA A 53 -6.37 2.93 -0.23
N ARG A 54 -6.21 2.57 -1.51
CA ARG A 54 -6.67 3.36 -2.65
C ARG A 54 -8.18 3.23 -2.90
N GLY A 55 -8.73 2.01 -2.78
CA GLY A 55 -10.13 1.70 -3.03
C GLY A 55 -10.41 0.84 -4.28
N ASP A 56 -9.42 0.61 -5.15
CA ASP A 56 -9.51 -0.21 -6.37
C ASP A 56 -9.44 -1.72 -6.07
N VAL A 57 -10.30 -2.18 -5.18
CA VAL A 57 -10.33 -3.58 -4.73
C VAL A 57 -11.03 -4.51 -5.71
N SER A 58 -10.66 -5.77 -5.64
CA SER A 58 -11.33 -6.90 -6.32
C SER A 58 -11.43 -8.08 -5.36
N ASP A 59 -12.08 -9.16 -5.78
CA ASP A 59 -12.17 -10.41 -5.00
C ASP A 59 -10.81 -11.03 -4.66
N LYS A 60 -9.76 -10.62 -5.39
CA LYS A 60 -8.36 -11.05 -5.18
C LYS A 60 -7.53 -10.05 -4.38
N SER A 61 -8.15 -9.00 -3.83
CA SER A 61 -7.42 -8.00 -3.06
C SER A 61 -7.04 -8.51 -1.69
N ASP A 62 -5.80 -8.21 -1.31
CA ASP A 62 -5.21 -8.57 -0.02
C ASP A 62 -5.21 -7.35 0.90
N VAL A 63 -5.17 -7.58 2.19
CA VAL A 63 -5.01 -6.57 3.24
C VAL A 63 -3.57 -6.62 3.72
N ASP A 64 -2.77 -5.69 3.25
CA ASP A 64 -1.35 -5.57 3.57
C ASP A 64 -1.12 -4.52 4.66
N ILE A 65 -0.83 -4.97 5.87
CA ILE A 65 -0.45 -4.10 6.98
C ILE A 65 1.08 -4.03 7.05
N VAL A 66 1.62 -2.83 6.96
CA VAL A 66 3.06 -2.57 6.96
C VAL A 66 3.45 -1.81 8.22
N ILE A 67 4.40 -2.34 8.98
CA ILE A 67 5.05 -1.61 10.06
C ILE A 67 6.30 -0.96 9.46
N PRO A 68 6.35 0.39 9.36
CA PRO A 68 7.33 1.07 8.50
C PRO A 68 8.71 1.25 9.13
N HIS A 69 8.93 0.80 10.34
CA HIS A 69 10.20 0.96 11.07
C HIS A 69 10.64 -0.37 11.69
N LYS A 70 11.93 -0.47 11.92
CA LYS A 70 12.52 -1.66 12.55
C LYS A 70 11.95 -1.86 13.94
N ILE A 71 11.42 -3.05 14.18
CA ILE A 71 11.00 -3.54 15.49
C ILE A 71 11.57 -4.94 15.67
N GLN A 72 11.92 -5.29 16.92
CA GLN A 72 12.37 -6.66 17.21
C GLN A 72 11.24 -7.65 16.94
N PRO A 73 11.47 -8.73 16.17
CA PRO A 73 10.42 -9.68 15.77
C PRO A 73 9.62 -10.22 16.95
N TYR A 74 10.26 -10.50 18.09
CA TYR A 74 9.57 -11.02 19.27
C TYR A 74 8.52 -10.05 19.83
N ILE A 75 8.68 -8.73 19.67
CA ILE A 75 7.69 -7.72 20.08
C ILE A 75 6.43 -7.87 19.23
N ILE A 76 6.59 -8.01 17.93
CA ILE A 76 5.48 -8.21 16.99
C ILE A 76 4.74 -9.51 17.32
N GLU A 77 5.48 -10.61 17.49
CA GLU A 77 4.90 -11.91 17.86
C GLU A 77 4.15 -11.83 19.19
N THR A 78 4.73 -11.20 20.20
CA THR A 78 4.08 -11.03 21.51
C THR A 78 2.76 -10.25 21.39
N ILE A 79 2.72 -9.20 20.56
CA ILE A 79 1.51 -8.40 20.34
C ILE A 79 0.43 -9.24 19.65
N ILE A 80 0.80 -10.00 18.65
CA ILE A 80 -0.09 -10.90 17.90
C ILE A 80 -0.67 -11.97 18.81
N ASP A 81 0.19 -12.63 19.60
CA ASP A 81 -0.23 -13.66 20.57
C ASP A 81 -1.18 -13.08 21.62
N TYR A 82 -0.85 -11.91 22.17
CA TYR A 82 -1.68 -11.25 23.18
C TYR A 82 -3.05 -10.83 22.62
N ALA A 83 -3.12 -10.49 21.32
CA ALA A 83 -4.36 -10.20 20.62
C ALA A 83 -5.17 -11.46 20.29
N GLY A 84 -4.64 -12.66 20.56
CA GLY A 84 -5.29 -13.92 20.25
C GLY A 84 -5.31 -14.28 18.76
N LEU A 85 -4.51 -13.61 17.96
CA LEU A 85 -4.33 -13.96 16.54
C LEU A 85 -3.42 -15.19 16.41
N LYS A 86 -3.77 -16.06 15.47
CA LYS A 86 -2.98 -17.26 15.17
C LYS A 86 -2.39 -17.15 13.77
N PRO A 87 -1.10 -16.80 13.65
CA PRO A 87 -0.46 -16.76 12.35
C PRO A 87 -0.47 -18.13 11.68
N TYR A 88 -0.84 -18.17 10.41
CA TYR A 88 -0.78 -19.37 9.59
C TYR A 88 0.66 -19.65 9.12
N ALA A 89 1.35 -18.62 8.64
CA ALA A 89 2.73 -18.73 8.16
C ALA A 89 3.59 -17.53 8.55
N ARG A 90 4.90 -17.74 8.57
CA ARG A 90 5.92 -16.73 8.78
C ARG A 90 7.04 -16.96 7.78
N TYR A 91 7.47 -15.91 7.10
CA TYR A 91 8.57 -16.02 6.15
C TYR A 91 9.37 -14.70 6.06
N ILE A 92 10.58 -14.82 5.55
CA ILE A 92 11.48 -13.68 5.33
C ILE A 92 11.71 -13.55 3.83
N VAL A 93 11.56 -12.34 3.32
CA VAL A 93 11.73 -12.04 1.89
C VAL A 93 12.84 -11.02 1.71
N ALA A 94 13.73 -11.31 0.75
CA ALA A 94 14.62 -10.35 0.13
C ALA A 94 14.21 -10.24 -1.35
N ALA A 95 13.58 -9.14 -1.75
CA ALA A 95 13.15 -8.97 -3.13
C ALA A 95 14.34 -8.93 -4.11
N THR A 96 15.46 -8.35 -3.67
CA THR A 96 16.76 -8.38 -4.36
C THR A 96 17.89 -8.46 -3.32
N PRO A 97 19.13 -8.81 -3.70
CA PRO A 97 20.27 -8.83 -2.76
C PRO A 97 20.54 -7.50 -2.06
N THR A 98 20.06 -6.40 -2.63
CA THR A 98 20.26 -5.03 -2.12
C THR A 98 19.08 -4.44 -1.38
N THR A 99 17.91 -5.11 -1.39
CA THR A 99 16.71 -4.66 -0.66
C THR A 99 16.74 -5.10 0.79
N THR A 100 16.05 -4.33 1.62
CA THR A 100 15.86 -4.65 3.04
C THR A 100 15.16 -5.98 3.22
N LEU A 101 15.70 -6.84 4.08
CA LEU A 101 15.03 -8.06 4.51
C LEU A 101 13.75 -7.70 5.27
N LYS A 102 12.64 -8.31 4.87
CA LYS A 102 11.33 -8.12 5.47
C LYS A 102 10.82 -9.43 6.04
N ALA A 103 10.28 -9.37 7.23
CA ALA A 103 9.48 -10.46 7.76
C ALA A 103 8.01 -10.25 7.38
N TYR A 104 7.35 -11.35 7.06
CA TYR A 104 5.91 -11.41 6.76
C TYR A 104 5.26 -12.42 7.69
N ILE A 105 4.10 -12.05 8.19
CA ILE A 105 3.23 -12.90 8.98
C ILE A 105 1.90 -12.98 8.27
N ALA A 106 1.57 -14.14 7.71
CA ALA A 106 0.27 -14.42 7.11
C ALA A 106 -0.70 -14.87 8.20
N LEU A 107 -1.89 -14.30 8.23
CA LEU A 107 -2.91 -14.60 9.24
C LEU A 107 -3.92 -15.66 8.76
N ASP A 108 -3.89 -16.01 7.48
CA ASP A 108 -4.76 -16.98 6.83
C ASP A 108 -4.02 -17.81 5.79
N GLU A 109 -4.58 -18.95 5.39
CA GLU A 109 -3.99 -19.90 4.45
C GLU A 109 -3.78 -19.31 3.03
N GLU A 110 -4.68 -18.42 2.63
CA GLU A 110 -4.64 -17.75 1.33
C GLU A 110 -3.71 -16.52 1.32
N GLU A 111 -3.08 -16.22 2.46
CA GLU A 111 -2.21 -15.04 2.67
C GLU A 111 -2.89 -13.71 2.31
N ARG A 112 -4.20 -13.64 2.45
CA ARG A 112 -4.99 -12.44 2.16
C ARG A 112 -4.86 -11.35 3.22
N PHE A 113 -4.43 -11.72 4.42
CA PHE A 113 -4.22 -10.81 5.54
C PHE A 113 -2.78 -10.95 6.01
N THR A 114 -1.96 -9.96 5.68
CA THR A 114 -0.53 -10.00 6.00
C THR A 114 -0.09 -8.83 6.85
N ILE A 115 0.88 -9.10 7.73
CA ILE A 115 1.62 -8.09 8.48
C ILE A 115 3.06 -8.20 8.06
N SER A 116 3.65 -7.11 7.61
CA SER A 116 5.05 -7.08 7.22
C SER A 116 5.82 -6.00 7.97
N PHE A 117 7.08 -6.26 8.25
CA PHE A 117 7.99 -5.33 8.92
C PHE A 117 9.45 -5.58 8.51
N PRO A 118 10.29 -4.54 8.53
CA PRO A 118 11.67 -4.67 8.16
C PRO A 118 12.51 -5.23 9.32
N LEU A 119 13.47 -6.09 8.99
CA LEU A 119 14.44 -6.63 9.97
C LEU A 119 15.63 -5.68 10.19
N VAL A 120 15.84 -4.74 9.28
CA VAL A 120 16.76 -3.60 9.38
C VAL A 120 16.00 -2.35 8.93
N GLU A 121 16.51 -1.16 9.24
CA GLU A 121 15.82 0.08 8.83
C GLU A 121 15.64 0.14 7.31
N TYR A 122 14.45 0.60 6.89
CA TYR A 122 14.18 0.87 5.47
C TYR A 122 15.09 1.99 4.93
N LYS A 123 15.53 1.82 3.71
CA LYS A 123 16.14 2.91 2.95
C LYS A 123 15.03 3.93 2.56
N PRO A 124 15.35 5.22 2.42
CA PRO A 124 14.37 6.24 2.03
C PRO A 124 13.56 5.86 0.77
N ARG A 125 14.20 5.27 -0.24
CA ARG A 125 13.57 4.82 -1.48
C ARG A 125 12.52 3.70 -1.26
N GLU A 126 12.72 2.84 -0.28
CA GLU A 126 11.76 1.78 0.07
C GLU A 126 10.50 2.35 0.73
N ILE A 127 10.63 3.42 1.51
CA ILE A 127 9.49 4.17 2.06
C ILE A 127 8.70 4.87 0.94
N GLU A 128 9.40 5.47 -0.02
CA GLU A 128 8.76 6.09 -1.19
C GLU A 128 8.03 5.07 -2.07
N PHE A 129 8.52 3.82 -2.13
CA PHE A 129 7.83 2.73 -2.81
C PHE A 129 6.44 2.45 -2.19
N TYR A 130 6.33 2.45 -0.86
CA TYR A 130 5.03 2.31 -0.20
C TYR A 130 4.10 3.48 -0.51
N LYS A 131 4.62 4.73 -0.50
CA LYS A 131 3.85 5.91 -0.91
C LYS A 131 3.38 5.80 -2.36
N TYR A 132 4.25 5.30 -3.24
CA TYR A 132 3.89 5.06 -4.65
C TYR A 132 2.72 4.10 -4.79
N GLY A 133 2.67 3.02 -4.01
CA GLY A 133 1.55 2.07 -3.99
C GLY A 133 0.30 2.57 -3.27
N GLY A 134 0.40 3.63 -2.50
CA GLY A 134 -0.66 4.19 -1.65
C GLY A 134 -0.66 3.62 -0.24
N ILE A 135 -0.56 4.49 0.75
CA ILE A 135 -0.58 4.15 2.18
C ILE A 135 -1.59 4.99 2.93
N LEU A 136 -2.24 4.38 3.93
CA LEU A 136 -3.08 5.05 4.91
C LEU A 136 -2.58 4.76 6.32
N THR A 137 -2.59 5.77 7.17
CA THR A 137 -2.47 5.59 8.62
C THR A 137 -3.76 5.04 9.21
N TYR A 138 -3.69 4.59 10.46
CA TYR A 138 -4.87 4.11 11.19
C TYR A 138 -5.94 5.20 11.32
N GLU A 139 -5.54 6.43 11.66
CA GLU A 139 -6.42 7.58 11.82
C GLU A 139 -7.11 7.94 10.49
N GLU A 140 -6.38 8.00 9.40
CA GLU A 140 -6.93 8.25 8.07
C GLU A 140 -7.92 7.17 7.63
N LEU A 141 -7.64 5.91 7.99
CA LEU A 141 -8.54 4.79 7.72
C LEU A 141 -9.84 4.91 8.51
N LEU A 142 -9.79 5.33 9.79
CA LEU A 142 -10.98 5.60 10.60
C LEU A 142 -11.82 6.76 10.05
N GLU A 143 -11.17 7.78 9.47
CA GLU A 143 -11.83 8.88 8.77
C GLU A 143 -12.39 8.49 7.39
N ASN A 144 -12.30 7.21 7.04
CA ASN A 144 -12.71 6.67 5.74
C ASN A 144 -12.03 7.34 4.52
N LYS A 145 -10.83 7.88 4.69
CA LYS A 145 -10.02 8.43 3.60
C LYS A 145 -9.58 7.35 2.63
N ARG A 146 -9.33 7.76 1.40
CA ARG A 146 -8.63 6.97 0.37
C ARG A 146 -7.51 7.81 -0.21
N VAL A 147 -6.44 7.17 -0.66
CA VAL A 147 -5.24 7.83 -1.17
C VAL A 147 -4.98 7.45 -2.62
N PRO A 148 -4.37 8.33 -3.41
CA PRO A 148 -3.87 7.94 -4.72
C PRO A 148 -2.68 6.99 -4.60
N GLY A 149 -2.42 6.25 -5.67
CA GLY A 149 -1.27 5.38 -5.79
C GLY A 149 -1.31 4.59 -7.08
N VAL A 150 -0.28 3.81 -7.34
CA VAL A 150 -0.18 2.99 -8.55
C VAL A 150 -0.44 1.54 -8.21
N ASN A 151 -1.21 0.87 -9.06
CA ASN A 151 -1.51 -0.55 -8.94
C ASN A 151 -0.47 -1.44 -9.66
N LYS A 152 -0.62 -2.77 -9.54
CA LYS A 152 0.27 -3.77 -10.15
C LYS A 152 0.33 -3.68 -11.69
N ASN A 153 -0.69 -3.10 -12.34
CA ASN A 153 -0.78 -2.93 -13.79
C ASN A 153 -0.19 -1.60 -14.28
N LEU A 154 0.56 -0.90 -13.45
CA LEU A 154 1.13 0.42 -13.75
C LEU A 154 0.06 1.45 -14.14
N VAL A 155 -1.06 1.43 -13.42
CA VAL A 155 -2.13 2.41 -13.55
C VAL A 155 -2.16 3.29 -12.30
N LEU A 156 -2.10 4.60 -12.50
CA LEU A 156 -2.32 5.57 -11.44
C LEU A 156 -3.81 5.59 -11.09
N ILE A 157 -4.13 5.34 -9.85
CA ILE A 157 -5.47 5.34 -9.28
C ILE A 157 -5.64 6.60 -8.43
N VAL A 158 -6.65 7.40 -8.73
CA VAL A 158 -6.96 8.62 -7.98
C VAL A 158 -8.40 8.53 -7.46
N PRO A 159 -8.60 8.34 -6.15
CA PRO A 159 -9.94 8.18 -5.57
C PRO A 159 -10.85 9.38 -5.84
N THR A 160 -12.13 9.09 -6.13
CA THR A 160 -13.22 10.07 -6.26
C THR A 160 -14.38 9.67 -5.36
N SER A 161 -15.35 10.56 -5.13
CA SER A 161 -16.53 10.22 -4.32
C SER A 161 -17.34 9.04 -4.87
N ARG A 162 -17.28 8.76 -6.17
CA ARG A 162 -18.04 7.69 -6.84
C ARG A 162 -17.23 6.45 -7.20
N GLY A 163 -15.90 6.50 -7.07
CA GLY A 163 -15.01 5.43 -7.47
C GLY A 163 -13.58 5.95 -7.56
N HIS A 164 -12.96 5.90 -8.75
CA HIS A 164 -11.64 6.48 -8.98
C HIS A 164 -11.45 6.94 -10.44
N LEU A 165 -10.40 7.72 -10.66
CA LEU A 165 -9.86 8.00 -11.98
C LEU A 165 -8.65 7.10 -12.22
N GLU A 166 -8.50 6.59 -13.44
CA GLU A 166 -7.37 5.82 -13.91
C GLU A 166 -6.56 6.58 -14.94
N ALA A 167 -5.23 6.52 -14.82
CA ALA A 167 -4.33 7.06 -15.84
C ALA A 167 -3.11 6.12 -16.00
N PRO A 168 -2.54 6.00 -17.22
CA PRO A 168 -1.33 5.21 -17.45
C PRO A 168 -0.12 5.84 -16.76
N VAL A 169 0.77 5.00 -16.24
CA VAL A 169 2.07 5.42 -15.69
C VAL A 169 3.13 5.47 -16.78
N ILE A 170 3.14 4.46 -17.66
CA ILE A 170 4.14 4.34 -18.74
C ILE A 170 4.04 5.54 -19.68
N GLY A 171 5.16 6.24 -19.86
CA GLY A 171 5.23 7.48 -20.65
C GLY A 171 4.87 8.75 -19.86
N TYR A 172 4.43 8.62 -18.61
CA TYR A 172 4.03 9.73 -17.74
C TYR A 172 4.72 9.69 -16.36
N GLU A 173 5.87 9.04 -16.27
CA GLU A 173 6.60 8.78 -15.04
C GLU A 173 6.88 10.06 -14.24
N ASP A 174 7.29 11.14 -14.92
CA ASP A 174 7.55 12.44 -14.30
C ASP A 174 6.27 13.11 -13.75
N TYR A 175 5.12 12.88 -14.41
CA TYR A 175 3.82 13.36 -13.94
C TYR A 175 3.41 12.61 -12.68
N VAL A 176 3.44 11.27 -12.72
CA VAL A 176 3.06 10.39 -11.63
C VAL A 176 3.93 10.64 -10.39
N ALA A 177 5.24 10.78 -10.57
CA ALA A 177 6.18 11.07 -9.48
C ALA A 177 5.82 12.38 -8.75
N ARG A 178 5.54 13.44 -9.50
CA ARG A 178 5.10 14.73 -8.91
C ARG A 178 3.74 14.62 -8.26
N PHE A 179 2.80 13.91 -8.88
CA PHE A 179 1.44 13.76 -8.37
C PHE A 179 1.43 13.02 -7.02
N LEU A 180 2.24 11.96 -6.88
CA LEU A 180 2.35 11.15 -5.67
C LEU A 180 3.39 11.70 -4.68
N ASN A 181 4.11 12.76 -5.05
CA ASN A 181 5.22 13.32 -4.26
C ASN A 181 6.27 12.26 -3.86
N VAL A 182 6.73 11.51 -4.87
CA VAL A 182 7.80 10.52 -4.76
C VAL A 182 8.93 10.83 -5.75
N ASN A 183 10.11 10.26 -5.52
CA ASN A 183 11.22 10.38 -6.45
C ASN A 183 10.87 9.70 -7.78
N VAL A 184 11.18 10.34 -8.92
CA VAL A 184 10.90 9.79 -10.25
C VAL A 184 11.60 8.45 -10.50
N GLU A 185 12.76 8.24 -9.89
CA GLU A 185 13.48 6.97 -10.01
C GLU A 185 12.71 5.78 -9.41
N VAL A 186 11.89 6.01 -8.37
CA VAL A 186 10.98 4.97 -7.82
C VAL A 186 9.95 4.57 -8.87
N VAL A 187 9.41 5.53 -9.61
CA VAL A 187 8.43 5.26 -10.68
C VAL A 187 9.09 4.51 -11.84
N ARG A 188 10.27 4.96 -12.28
CA ARG A 188 11.03 4.34 -13.39
C ARG A 188 11.43 2.91 -13.08
N GLU A 189 11.98 2.65 -11.89
CA GLU A 189 12.32 1.29 -11.45
C GLU A 189 11.12 0.32 -11.54
N ARG A 190 9.90 0.82 -11.31
CA ARG A 190 8.68 -0.01 -11.38
C ARG A 190 8.19 -0.23 -12.81
N VAL A 191 8.52 0.65 -13.73
CA VAL A 191 8.20 0.51 -15.17
C VAL A 191 9.19 -0.43 -15.86
N GLU A 192 10.44 -0.47 -15.39
CA GLU A 192 11.52 -1.29 -15.98
C GLU A 192 11.52 -2.76 -15.51
N VAL A 193 10.81 -3.10 -14.44
CA VAL A 193 10.70 -4.47 -13.88
C VAL A 193 9.48 -5.19 -14.45
#